data_6eac86b094c38cd2f50d433c2f81ebb1
#
_entry.id   6eac86b094c38cd2f50d433c2f81ebb1
#
_cell.length_a   1.000
_cell.length_b   1.000
_cell.length_c   1.000
_cell.angle_alpha   90.00
_cell.angle_beta   90.00
_cell.angle_gamma   90.00
#
_symmetry.space_group_name_H-M   'P 1'
#
loop_
_entity.id
_entity.type
_entity.pdbx_description
1 polymer ?
#
loop_
_entity_poly.entity_id
_entity_poly.type
_entity_poly.pdbx_seq_one_letter_code
_entity_poly.pdbx_strand_id
1 'polypeptide(L)'
;MKIKKDLVTGIAVMAVIAFAVGGIILYQRNKTRNTLAAQIAEISGAGTPQSIEDLRNAIALYEEQIAQHVKDAAQTGVYWKILATRLQDRGLHNEALEALERTIYYTPEDAAPYYLTGVSAAIVAKSSLEFAGGEAGARSHYFDLAESAYLRAIELDERYTRPRYGLSVLYLFELNRPEEAIPHLLRYLEIQTRDVDAMFLLARAYYMTERYEESLALYDRIISLTRDAVKRTEAERNKETVLGLLYG
;
A
#
# COMPACT_ATOMS: atom_id res chain seq x y z
N MET A 1 6.77 53.30 8.72
CA MET A 1 5.42 53.22 9.33
C MET A 1 4.32 52.86 8.34
N LYS A 2 4.46 53.09 7.00
CA LYS A 2 3.47 52.71 5.97
C LYS A 2 3.36 51.18 5.74
N ILE A 3 4.48 50.44 5.68
CA ILE A 3 4.54 49.00 5.37
C ILE A 3 3.77 48.12 6.40
N LYS A 4 3.78 48.49 7.70
CA LYS A 4 3.02 47.79 8.73
C LYS A 4 1.50 47.97 8.58
N LYS A 5 1.06 49.12 8.05
CA LYS A 5 -0.37 49.40 7.88
C LYS A 5 -0.97 48.60 6.70
N ASP A 6 -0.19 48.48 5.62
CA ASP A 6 -0.62 47.73 4.42
C ASP A 6 -0.65 46.21 4.69
N LEU A 7 0.28 45.67 5.50
CA LEU A 7 0.28 44.27 5.95
C LEU A 7 -0.91 43.95 6.84
N VAL A 8 -1.23 44.83 7.79
CA VAL A 8 -2.41 44.64 8.68
C VAL A 8 -3.72 44.70 7.89
N THR A 9 -3.79 45.60 6.91
CA THR A 9 -4.96 45.70 6.02
C THR A 9 -5.13 44.44 5.14
N GLY A 10 -4.01 43.91 4.61
CA GLY A 10 -3.99 42.68 3.83
C GLY A 10 -4.46 41.44 4.64
N ILE A 11 -3.99 41.32 5.89
CA ILE A 11 -4.42 40.22 6.78
C ILE A 11 -5.90 40.37 7.13
N ALA A 12 -6.40 41.58 7.41
CA ALA A 12 -7.80 41.83 7.70
C ALA A 12 -8.70 41.49 6.51
N VAL A 13 -8.31 41.85 5.29
CA VAL A 13 -9.05 41.48 4.06
C VAL A 13 -9.07 39.97 3.83
N MET A 14 -7.96 39.28 4.03
CA MET A 14 -7.88 37.81 3.92
C MET A 14 -8.76 37.14 4.98
N ALA A 15 -8.78 37.63 6.22
CA ALA A 15 -9.65 37.11 7.26
C ALA A 15 -11.15 37.27 6.91
N VAL A 16 -11.54 38.42 6.36
CA VAL A 16 -12.93 38.68 5.93
C VAL A 16 -13.31 37.77 4.77
N ILE A 17 -12.42 37.54 3.78
CA ILE A 17 -12.66 36.62 2.67
C ILE A 17 -12.79 35.18 3.20
N ALA A 18 -11.91 34.74 4.09
CA ALA A 18 -11.97 33.41 4.69
C ALA A 18 -13.28 33.19 5.48
N PHE A 19 -13.73 34.22 6.23
CA PHE A 19 -15.02 34.18 6.94
C PHE A 19 -16.22 34.16 5.99
N ALA A 20 -16.17 34.91 4.90
CA ALA A 20 -17.23 34.92 3.89
C ALA A 20 -17.31 33.58 3.14
N VAL A 21 -16.15 33.01 2.73
CA VAL A 21 -16.09 31.69 2.08
C VAL A 21 -16.54 30.59 3.05
N GLY A 22 -16.06 30.62 4.30
CA GLY A 22 -16.50 29.70 5.34
C GLY A 22 -18.01 29.78 5.62
N GLY A 23 -18.54 31.01 5.68
CA GLY A 23 -19.98 31.26 5.83
C GLY A 23 -20.82 30.74 4.65
N ILE A 24 -20.33 30.91 3.42
CA ILE A 24 -20.99 30.40 2.21
C ILE A 24 -20.99 28.87 2.20
N ILE A 25 -19.86 28.24 2.55
CA ILE A 25 -19.74 26.76 2.60
C ILE A 25 -20.68 26.21 3.69
N LEU A 26 -20.70 26.82 4.87
CA LEU A 26 -21.62 26.42 5.96
C LEU A 26 -23.07 26.65 5.58
N TYR A 27 -23.38 27.77 4.92
CA TYR A 27 -24.73 28.06 4.45
C TYR A 27 -25.18 27.06 3.37
N GLN A 28 -24.35 26.77 2.38
CA GLN A 28 -24.66 25.77 1.36
C GLN A 28 -24.84 24.38 1.97
N ARG A 29 -23.94 23.99 2.88
CA ARG A 29 -24.02 22.69 3.58
C ARG A 29 -25.28 22.60 4.45
N ASN A 30 -25.66 23.69 5.11
CA ASN A 30 -26.87 23.71 5.93
C ASN A 30 -28.13 23.78 5.09
N LYS A 31 -28.12 24.49 3.96
CA LYS A 31 -29.20 24.53 2.99
C LYS A 31 -29.45 23.15 2.36
N THR A 32 -28.38 22.44 1.97
CA THR A 32 -28.49 21.07 1.44
C THR A 32 -29.02 20.10 2.49
N ARG A 33 -28.53 20.18 3.74
CA ARG A 33 -29.08 19.38 4.86
C ARG A 33 -30.54 19.68 5.14
N ASN A 34 -30.94 20.94 5.13
CA ASN A 34 -32.31 21.32 5.39
C ASN A 34 -33.25 20.96 4.25
N THR A 35 -32.82 21.05 3.00
CA THR A 35 -33.60 20.58 1.83
C THR A 35 -33.75 19.06 1.84
N LEU A 36 -32.69 18.33 2.14
CA LEU A 36 -32.71 16.87 2.29
C LEU A 36 -33.58 16.43 3.49
N ALA A 37 -33.37 17.05 4.65
CA ALA A 37 -34.20 16.78 5.83
C ALA A 37 -35.68 17.12 5.59
N ALA A 38 -35.96 18.19 4.86
CA ALA A 38 -37.32 18.57 4.47
C ALA A 38 -37.93 17.56 3.47
N GLN A 39 -37.17 17.13 2.48
CA GLN A 39 -37.58 16.09 1.53
C GLN A 39 -37.81 14.74 2.23
N ILE A 40 -36.93 14.34 3.12
CA ILE A 40 -37.08 13.11 3.92
C ILE A 40 -38.29 13.24 4.86
N ALA A 41 -38.49 14.40 5.50
CA ALA A 41 -39.64 14.66 6.36
C ALA A 41 -40.92 14.70 5.57
N GLU A 42 -40.93 15.23 4.35
CA GLU A 42 -42.07 15.24 3.45
C GLU A 42 -42.42 13.80 2.99
N ILE A 43 -41.45 12.95 2.71
CA ILE A 43 -41.65 11.53 2.40
C ILE A 43 -41.99 10.70 3.63
N SER A 44 -41.32 10.97 4.79
CA SER A 44 -41.56 10.24 6.05
C SER A 44 -42.73 10.76 6.89
N GLY A 45 -43.04 12.04 6.76
CA GLY A 45 -44.14 12.70 7.50
C GLY A 45 -45.53 12.46 6.92
N ALA A 46 -45.58 12.01 5.66
CA ALA A 46 -46.84 11.67 5.00
C ALA A 46 -47.24 10.18 5.11
N GLY A 47 -46.56 9.42 5.97
CA GLY A 47 -46.78 7.96 6.09
C GLY A 47 -45.93 7.16 5.07
N THR A 48 -46.03 5.85 5.13
CA THR A 48 -45.35 4.94 4.19
C THR A 48 -45.73 5.31 2.76
N PRO A 49 -44.74 5.46 1.80
CA PRO A 49 -45.06 5.74 0.39
C PRO A 49 -46.10 4.74 -0.12
N GLN A 50 -47.24 5.22 -0.57
CA GLN A 50 -48.36 4.32 -0.93
C GLN A 50 -48.49 4.13 -2.44
N SER A 51 -47.92 5.03 -3.23
CA SER A 51 -47.91 4.89 -4.69
C SER A 51 -46.57 4.32 -5.18
N ILE A 52 -46.60 3.67 -6.33
CA ILE A 52 -45.38 3.17 -7.04
C ILE A 52 -44.46 4.36 -7.36
N GLU A 53 -45.00 5.51 -7.66
CA GLU A 53 -44.23 6.71 -8.00
C GLU A 53 -43.51 7.28 -6.77
N ASP A 54 -44.21 7.38 -5.62
CA ASP A 54 -43.59 7.82 -4.35
C ASP A 54 -42.46 6.88 -3.91
N LEU A 55 -42.64 5.56 -4.07
CA LEU A 55 -41.61 4.56 -3.81
C LEU A 55 -40.39 4.74 -4.71
N ARG A 56 -40.59 5.00 -6.03
CA ARG A 56 -39.48 5.25 -6.96
C ARG A 56 -38.73 6.52 -6.61
N ASN A 57 -39.43 7.59 -6.25
CA ASN A 57 -38.81 8.84 -5.85
C ASN A 57 -38.02 8.70 -4.55
N ALA A 58 -38.56 7.98 -3.57
CA ALA A 58 -37.85 7.71 -2.33
C ALA A 58 -36.58 6.85 -2.58
N ILE A 59 -36.67 5.81 -3.40
CA ILE A 59 -35.53 4.97 -3.77
C ILE A 59 -34.45 5.84 -4.44
N ALA A 60 -34.79 6.62 -5.45
CA ALA A 60 -33.84 7.47 -6.18
C ALA A 60 -33.10 8.45 -5.22
N LEU A 61 -33.83 9.04 -4.27
CA LEU A 61 -33.26 9.94 -3.27
C LEU A 61 -32.24 9.23 -2.36
N TYR A 62 -32.58 8.02 -1.88
CA TYR A 62 -31.66 7.25 -1.05
C TYR A 62 -30.46 6.74 -1.85
N GLU A 63 -30.65 6.32 -3.09
CA GLU A 63 -29.55 5.90 -3.98
C GLU A 63 -28.56 7.05 -4.22
N GLU A 64 -29.05 8.29 -4.44
CA GLU A 64 -28.18 9.47 -4.58
C GLU A 64 -27.38 9.75 -3.30
N GLN A 65 -27.98 9.64 -2.14
CA GLN A 65 -27.28 9.81 -0.85
C GLN A 65 -26.22 8.74 -0.64
N ILE A 66 -26.55 7.48 -0.91
CA ILE A 66 -25.61 6.36 -0.81
C ILE A 66 -24.43 6.59 -1.76
N ALA A 67 -24.70 6.96 -3.01
CA ALA A 67 -23.64 7.24 -3.98
C ALA A 67 -22.69 8.36 -3.53
N GLN A 68 -23.22 9.43 -2.91
CA GLN A 68 -22.41 10.51 -2.37
C GLN A 68 -21.56 10.04 -1.18
N HIS A 69 -22.11 9.29 -0.26
CA HIS A 69 -21.37 8.76 0.90
C HIS A 69 -20.26 7.77 0.47
N VAL A 70 -20.53 6.93 -0.54
CA VAL A 70 -19.52 6.02 -1.12
C VAL A 70 -18.39 6.83 -1.74
N LYS A 71 -18.69 7.90 -2.47
CA LYS A 71 -17.68 8.76 -3.07
C LYS A 71 -16.83 9.48 -2.01
N ASP A 72 -17.43 9.98 -0.94
CA ASP A 72 -16.73 10.65 0.16
C ASP A 72 -15.82 9.66 0.91
N ALA A 73 -16.28 8.43 1.12
CA ALA A 73 -15.49 7.37 1.72
C ALA A 73 -14.26 7.01 0.85
N ALA A 74 -14.46 6.80 -0.45
CA ALA A 74 -13.38 6.52 -1.38
C ALA A 74 -12.35 7.65 -1.42
N GLN A 75 -12.79 8.92 -1.44
CA GLN A 75 -11.89 10.08 -1.39
C GLN A 75 -11.10 10.13 -0.08
N THR A 76 -11.72 9.78 1.05
CA THR A 76 -11.04 9.69 2.35
C THR A 76 -9.95 8.62 2.32
N GLY A 77 -10.22 7.45 1.73
CA GLY A 77 -9.21 6.40 1.53
C GLY A 77 -8.01 6.86 0.71
N VAL A 78 -8.25 7.64 -0.35
CA VAL A 78 -7.16 8.24 -1.15
C VAL A 78 -6.27 9.16 -0.31
N TYR A 79 -6.85 10.02 0.53
CA TYR A 79 -6.05 10.90 1.39
C TYR A 79 -5.24 10.13 2.44
N TRP A 80 -5.78 9.07 3.03
CA TRP A 80 -5.04 8.20 3.93
C TRP A 80 -3.87 7.50 3.21
N LYS A 81 -4.07 7.02 1.98
CA LYS A 81 -3.00 6.42 1.17
C LYS A 81 -1.89 7.42 0.85
N ILE A 82 -2.23 8.65 0.51
CA ILE A 82 -1.23 9.72 0.28
C ILE A 82 -0.45 10.01 1.56
N LEU A 83 -1.13 10.10 2.70
CA LEU A 83 -0.46 10.31 4.01
C LEU A 83 0.50 9.17 4.30
N ALA A 84 0.05 7.92 4.18
CA ALA A 84 0.88 6.73 4.41
C ALA A 84 2.15 6.73 3.55
N THR A 85 2.02 7.02 2.25
CA THR A 85 3.17 7.10 1.34
C THR A 85 4.15 8.19 1.77
N ARG A 86 3.66 9.37 2.16
CA ARG A 86 4.53 10.47 2.64
C ARG A 86 5.22 10.14 3.96
N LEU A 87 4.56 9.38 4.84
CA LEU A 87 5.16 8.90 6.09
C LEU A 87 6.27 7.87 5.79
N GLN A 88 6.04 6.96 4.85
CA GLN A 88 7.07 6.02 4.36
C GLN A 88 8.28 6.74 3.78
N ASP A 89 8.07 7.74 2.92
CA ASP A 89 9.15 8.57 2.32
C ASP A 89 10.01 9.27 3.38
N ARG A 90 9.47 9.51 4.58
CA ARG A 90 10.17 10.09 5.73
C ARG A 90 10.75 9.05 6.68
N GLY A 91 10.59 7.77 6.41
CA GLY A 91 11.02 6.69 7.30
C GLY A 91 10.13 6.47 8.53
N LEU A 92 8.96 7.11 8.60
CA LEU A 92 8.01 7.04 9.72
C LEU A 92 7.08 5.83 9.55
N HIS A 93 7.67 4.61 9.55
CA HIS A 93 6.96 3.39 9.17
C HIS A 93 5.87 2.97 10.16
N ASN A 94 6.01 3.25 11.47
CA ASN A 94 4.96 2.97 12.45
C ASN A 94 3.70 3.82 12.18
N GLU A 95 3.88 5.12 11.98
CA GLU A 95 2.78 6.04 11.64
C GLU A 95 2.18 5.71 10.26
N ALA A 96 3.02 5.24 9.32
CA ALA A 96 2.57 4.78 8.02
C ALA A 96 1.65 3.55 8.14
N LEU A 97 1.93 2.61 9.05
CA LEU A 97 1.07 1.45 9.30
C LEU A 97 -0.32 1.87 9.79
N GLU A 98 -0.41 2.84 10.70
CA GLU A 98 -1.69 3.38 11.16
C GLU A 98 -2.49 4.03 10.01
N ALA A 99 -1.81 4.80 9.17
CA ALA A 99 -2.45 5.42 8.01
C ALA A 99 -2.88 4.39 6.94
N LEU A 100 -2.12 3.30 6.78
CA LEU A 100 -2.45 2.19 5.89
C LEU A 100 -3.64 1.38 6.38
N GLU A 101 -3.75 1.14 7.69
CA GLU A 101 -4.93 0.52 8.29
C GLU A 101 -6.20 1.32 7.95
N ARG A 102 -6.13 2.66 8.08
CA ARG A 102 -7.22 3.54 7.67
C ARG A 102 -7.49 3.48 6.16
N THR A 103 -6.45 3.41 5.34
CA THR A 103 -6.61 3.24 3.89
C THR A 103 -7.37 1.96 3.57
N ILE A 104 -6.96 0.83 4.15
CA ILE A 104 -7.57 -0.49 3.95
C ILE A 104 -9.04 -0.49 4.41
N TYR A 105 -9.36 0.19 5.52
CA TYR A 105 -10.73 0.32 5.98
C TYR A 105 -11.65 0.95 4.93
N TYR A 106 -11.18 1.98 4.20
CA TYR A 106 -11.96 2.66 3.17
C TYR A 106 -11.89 2.01 1.79
N THR A 107 -10.80 1.26 1.50
CA THR A 107 -10.55 0.65 0.18
C THR A 107 -10.03 -0.78 0.33
N PRO A 108 -10.81 -1.72 0.89
CA PRO A 108 -10.34 -3.06 1.23
C PRO A 108 -9.98 -3.94 0.02
N GLU A 109 -10.43 -3.57 -1.17
CA GLU A 109 -10.17 -4.30 -2.42
C GLU A 109 -8.96 -3.72 -3.21
N ASP A 110 -8.31 -2.65 -2.72
CA ASP A 110 -7.10 -2.11 -3.35
C ASP A 110 -5.86 -2.88 -2.85
N ALA A 111 -5.16 -3.57 -3.74
CA ALA A 111 -3.95 -4.33 -3.42
C ALA A 111 -2.77 -3.47 -2.95
N ALA A 112 -2.71 -2.21 -3.39
CA ALA A 112 -1.55 -1.35 -3.14
C ALA A 112 -1.34 -1.00 -1.64
N PRO A 113 -2.37 -0.67 -0.82
CA PRO A 113 -2.19 -0.47 0.61
C PRO A 113 -1.63 -1.70 1.33
N TYR A 114 -2.06 -2.89 0.98
CA TYR A 114 -1.53 -4.12 1.57
C TYR A 114 -0.05 -4.33 1.23
N TYR A 115 0.36 -4.08 -0.01
CA TYR A 115 1.78 -4.09 -0.37
C TYR A 115 2.58 -3.09 0.46
N LEU A 116 2.10 -1.86 0.61
CA LEU A 116 2.76 -0.82 1.40
C LEU A 116 2.81 -1.19 2.89
N THR A 117 1.78 -1.86 3.42
CA THR A 117 1.77 -2.42 4.77
C THR A 117 2.87 -3.45 4.93
N GLY A 118 3.00 -4.39 3.99
CA GLY A 118 4.08 -5.38 3.99
C GLY A 118 5.47 -4.74 4.03
N VAL A 119 5.70 -3.71 3.21
CA VAL A 119 6.97 -2.96 3.21
C VAL A 119 7.24 -2.30 4.56
N SER A 120 6.27 -1.54 5.10
CA SER A 120 6.46 -0.84 6.38
C SER A 120 6.65 -1.82 7.54
N ALA A 121 5.86 -2.88 7.61
CA ALA A 121 5.95 -3.88 8.67
C ALA A 121 7.31 -4.60 8.65
N ALA A 122 7.82 -4.99 7.48
CA ALA A 122 9.15 -5.60 7.36
C ALA A 122 10.27 -4.65 7.85
N ILE A 123 10.18 -3.35 7.56
CA ILE A 123 11.16 -2.35 8.02
C ILE A 123 11.06 -2.16 9.54
N VAL A 124 9.85 -2.06 10.10
CA VAL A 124 9.64 -1.95 11.55
C VAL A 124 10.18 -3.18 12.26
N ALA A 125 9.93 -4.39 11.74
CA ALA A 125 10.48 -5.62 12.30
C ALA A 125 12.01 -5.61 12.38
N LYS A 126 12.68 -5.11 11.34
CA LYS A 126 14.14 -5.00 11.30
C LYS A 126 14.68 -3.97 12.29
N SER A 127 14.06 -2.81 12.38
CA SER A 127 14.48 -1.74 13.30
C SER A 127 14.26 -2.11 14.77
N SER A 128 13.28 -2.96 15.08
CA SER A 128 13.02 -3.44 16.44
C SER A 128 14.15 -4.30 17.04
N LEU A 129 15.10 -4.76 16.22
CA LEU A 129 16.29 -5.50 16.67
C LEU A 129 17.39 -4.63 17.28
N GLU A 130 17.49 -3.38 16.83
CA GLU A 130 18.61 -2.51 17.23
C GLU A 130 18.46 -2.01 18.66
N PHE A 131 17.25 -2.08 19.23
CA PHE A 131 17.01 -1.80 20.65
C PHE A 131 17.05 -3.10 21.46
N ALA A 132 18.24 -3.48 21.93
CA ALA A 132 18.46 -4.65 22.78
C ALA A 132 17.60 -4.57 24.05
N GLY A 133 16.47 -5.25 24.06
CA GLY A 133 15.46 -5.26 25.13
C GLY A 133 14.02 -5.31 24.61
N GLY A 134 13.80 -5.16 23.29
CA GLY A 134 12.51 -5.36 22.68
C GLY A 134 12.08 -6.83 22.76
N GLU A 135 10.81 -7.06 23.11
CA GLU A 135 10.24 -8.40 23.19
C GLU A 135 10.42 -9.13 21.84
N ALA A 136 11.01 -10.32 21.88
CA ALA A 136 11.17 -11.18 20.68
C ALA A 136 9.83 -11.38 19.93
N GLY A 137 8.72 -11.28 20.63
CA GLY A 137 7.36 -11.33 20.07
C GLY A 137 6.99 -10.14 19.18
N ALA A 138 7.50 -8.94 19.42
CA ALA A 138 7.17 -7.77 18.61
C ALA A 138 7.73 -7.88 17.18
N ARG A 139 8.98 -8.36 17.04
CA ARG A 139 9.60 -8.61 15.75
C ARG A 139 8.84 -9.64 14.92
N SER A 140 8.52 -10.78 15.54
CA SER A 140 7.75 -11.85 14.89
C SER A 140 6.40 -11.31 14.42
N HIS A 141 5.69 -10.58 15.27
CA HIS A 141 4.40 -9.96 14.93
C HIS A 141 4.48 -9.08 13.66
N TYR A 142 5.51 -8.26 13.53
CA TYR A 142 5.65 -7.41 12.34
C TYR A 142 6.06 -8.20 11.09
N PHE A 143 6.83 -9.29 11.22
CA PHE A 143 7.08 -10.17 10.08
C PHE A 143 5.82 -10.93 9.66
N ASP A 144 5.01 -11.41 10.59
CA ASP A 144 3.73 -12.06 10.33
C ASP A 144 2.75 -11.08 9.66
N LEU A 145 2.74 -9.82 10.11
CA LEU A 145 1.97 -8.75 9.46
C LEU A 145 2.47 -8.49 8.03
N ALA A 146 3.79 -8.46 7.81
CA ALA A 146 4.36 -8.25 6.48
C ALA A 146 3.98 -9.39 5.53
N GLU A 147 4.13 -10.64 5.98
CA GLU A 147 3.77 -11.85 5.21
C GLU A 147 2.30 -11.82 4.82
N SER A 148 1.40 -11.67 5.80
CA SER A 148 -0.04 -11.65 5.57
C SER A 148 -0.48 -10.51 4.63
N ALA A 149 0.13 -9.34 4.77
CA ALA A 149 -0.15 -8.19 3.92
C ALA A 149 0.30 -8.42 2.47
N TYR A 150 1.51 -8.97 2.25
CA TYR A 150 1.96 -9.31 0.89
C TYR A 150 1.08 -10.39 0.26
N LEU A 151 0.72 -11.44 1.01
CA LEU A 151 -0.17 -12.49 0.52
C LEU A 151 -1.53 -11.91 0.13
N ARG A 152 -2.11 -11.05 0.97
CA ARG A 152 -3.38 -10.39 0.65
C ARG A 152 -3.31 -9.51 -0.59
N ALA A 153 -2.21 -8.78 -0.78
CA ALA A 153 -1.99 -7.99 -1.99
C ALA A 153 -1.93 -8.87 -3.26
N ILE A 154 -1.32 -10.07 -3.16
CA ILE A 154 -1.24 -11.05 -4.26
C ILE A 154 -2.61 -11.64 -4.59
N GLU A 155 -3.43 -11.93 -3.56
CA GLU A 155 -4.81 -12.43 -3.74
C GLU A 155 -5.71 -11.42 -4.44
N LEU A 156 -5.58 -10.13 -4.08
CA LEU A 156 -6.39 -9.06 -4.66
C LEU A 156 -6.01 -8.73 -6.10
N ASP A 157 -4.72 -8.81 -6.43
CA ASP A 157 -4.22 -8.59 -7.79
C ASP A 157 -3.02 -9.49 -8.10
N GLU A 158 -3.28 -10.60 -8.77
CA GLU A 158 -2.25 -11.56 -9.18
C GLU A 158 -1.21 -10.99 -10.14
N ARG A 159 -1.53 -9.90 -10.86
CA ARG A 159 -0.61 -9.23 -11.79
C ARG A 159 0.26 -8.18 -11.11
N TYR A 160 -0.05 -7.82 -9.87
CA TYR A 160 0.75 -6.91 -9.08
C TYR A 160 2.02 -7.63 -8.59
N THR A 161 3.11 -7.51 -9.34
CA THR A 161 4.33 -8.29 -9.11
C THR A 161 5.11 -7.89 -7.85
N ARG A 162 5.06 -6.61 -7.45
CA ARG A 162 5.85 -6.10 -6.32
C ARG A 162 5.66 -6.86 -5.01
N PRO A 163 4.44 -7.25 -4.59
CA PRO A 163 4.26 -8.04 -3.37
C PRO A 163 4.97 -9.39 -3.41
N ARG A 164 5.01 -10.07 -4.59
CA ARG A 164 5.74 -11.33 -4.76
C ARG A 164 7.23 -11.18 -4.55
N TYR A 165 7.80 -10.12 -5.07
CA TYR A 165 9.21 -9.79 -4.85
C TYR A 165 9.49 -9.49 -3.37
N GLY A 166 8.70 -8.62 -2.74
CA GLY A 166 8.84 -8.27 -1.32
C GLY A 166 8.70 -9.48 -0.40
N LEU A 167 7.72 -10.34 -0.66
CA LEU A 167 7.49 -11.58 0.09
C LEU A 167 8.68 -12.55 -0.06
N SER A 168 9.23 -12.67 -1.26
CA SER A 168 10.40 -13.52 -1.49
C SER A 168 11.64 -13.02 -0.76
N VAL A 169 11.85 -11.71 -0.71
CA VAL A 169 12.92 -11.11 0.12
C VAL A 169 12.70 -11.42 1.60
N LEU A 170 11.47 -11.29 2.09
CA LEU A 170 11.11 -11.62 3.48
C LEU A 170 11.41 -13.08 3.79
N TYR A 171 10.99 -14.01 2.93
CA TYR A 171 11.24 -15.44 3.10
C TYR A 171 12.72 -15.80 3.11
N LEU A 172 13.51 -15.23 2.19
CA LEU A 172 14.93 -15.57 2.04
C LEU A 172 15.82 -15.01 3.14
N PHE A 173 15.57 -13.78 3.58
CA PHE A 173 16.53 -13.06 4.42
C PHE A 173 16.09 -12.94 5.88
N GLU A 174 14.78 -12.99 6.15
CA GLU A 174 14.29 -12.75 7.51
C GLU A 174 13.68 -14.01 8.14
N LEU A 175 12.98 -14.82 7.33
CA LEU A 175 12.27 -16.00 7.84
C LEU A 175 13.01 -17.32 7.59
N ASN A 176 14.07 -17.31 6.77
CA ASN A 176 14.82 -18.51 6.36
C ASN A 176 13.92 -19.64 5.79
N ARG A 177 13.01 -19.23 4.88
CA ARG A 177 12.03 -20.12 4.23
C ARG A 177 12.22 -20.09 2.71
N PRO A 178 13.38 -20.59 2.18
CA PRO A 178 13.71 -20.45 0.75
C PRO A 178 12.75 -21.21 -0.17
N GLU A 179 12.21 -22.35 0.26
CA GLU A 179 11.26 -23.14 -0.53
C GLU A 179 10.01 -22.34 -0.87
N GLU A 180 9.55 -21.50 0.07
CA GLU A 180 8.36 -20.68 -0.11
C GLU A 180 8.63 -19.45 -1.00
N ALA A 181 9.86 -18.97 -1.07
CA ALA A 181 10.24 -17.89 -1.97
C ALA A 181 10.21 -18.30 -3.46
N ILE A 182 10.56 -19.55 -3.76
CA ILE A 182 10.72 -20.05 -5.14
C ILE A 182 9.47 -19.82 -6.00
N PRO A 183 8.25 -20.26 -5.64
CA PRO A 183 7.07 -20.09 -6.48
C PRO A 183 6.72 -18.62 -6.72
N HIS A 184 6.96 -17.74 -5.76
CA HIS A 184 6.71 -16.31 -5.92
C HIS A 184 7.71 -15.67 -6.89
N LEU A 185 9.00 -16.03 -6.82
CA LEU A 185 10.03 -15.54 -7.74
C LEU A 185 9.83 -16.07 -9.15
N LEU A 186 9.45 -17.33 -9.31
CA LEU A 186 9.11 -17.88 -10.62
C LEU A 186 7.96 -17.09 -11.25
N ARG A 187 6.88 -16.89 -10.50
CA ARG A 187 5.72 -16.12 -10.99
C ARG A 187 6.06 -14.66 -11.27
N TYR A 188 6.92 -14.04 -10.46
CA TYR A 188 7.45 -12.69 -10.71
C TYR A 188 8.22 -12.64 -12.04
N LEU A 189 9.12 -13.59 -12.28
CA LEU A 189 9.97 -13.63 -13.46
C LEU A 189 9.24 -14.03 -14.76
N GLU A 190 8.05 -14.61 -14.69
CA GLU A 190 7.18 -14.79 -15.86
C GLU A 190 6.74 -13.45 -16.45
N ILE A 191 6.57 -12.43 -15.60
CA ILE A 191 6.14 -11.08 -16.00
C ILE A 191 7.36 -10.18 -16.20
N GLN A 192 8.30 -10.20 -15.26
CA GLN A 192 9.53 -9.40 -15.25
C GLN A 192 10.73 -10.22 -15.73
N THR A 193 10.66 -10.70 -16.97
CA THR A 193 11.53 -11.73 -17.55
C THR A 193 13.02 -11.39 -17.57
N ARG A 194 13.40 -10.13 -17.36
CA ARG A 194 14.80 -9.64 -17.45
C ARG A 194 15.28 -9.01 -16.14
N ASP A 195 14.54 -9.15 -15.06
CA ASP A 195 14.94 -8.63 -13.75
C ASP A 195 16.09 -9.48 -13.16
N VAL A 196 17.29 -8.95 -13.28
CA VAL A 196 18.51 -9.60 -12.82
C VAL A 196 18.55 -9.76 -11.30
N ASP A 197 17.99 -8.80 -10.56
CA ASP A 197 17.96 -8.86 -9.08
C ASP A 197 17.02 -9.98 -8.60
N ALA A 198 15.88 -10.14 -9.24
CA ALA A 198 14.99 -11.27 -8.97
C ALA A 198 15.60 -12.62 -9.36
N MET A 199 16.40 -12.66 -10.44
CA MET A 199 17.15 -13.88 -10.81
C MET A 199 18.20 -14.24 -9.75
N PHE A 200 18.91 -13.26 -9.18
CA PHE A 200 19.83 -13.51 -8.05
C PHE A 200 19.09 -14.07 -6.83
N LEU A 201 17.91 -13.51 -6.51
CA LEU A 201 17.10 -14.02 -5.39
C LEU A 201 16.69 -15.48 -5.64
N LEU A 202 16.24 -15.81 -6.84
CA LEU A 202 15.85 -17.18 -7.19
C LEU A 202 17.05 -18.13 -7.20
N ALA A 203 18.20 -17.69 -7.73
CA ALA A 203 19.44 -18.49 -7.68
C ALA A 203 19.86 -18.77 -6.23
N ARG A 204 19.73 -17.77 -5.35
CA ARG A 204 19.99 -17.94 -3.92
C ARG A 204 18.99 -18.92 -3.28
N ALA A 205 17.69 -18.83 -3.60
CA ALA A 205 16.69 -19.76 -3.11
C ALA A 205 17.01 -21.20 -3.51
N TYR A 206 17.37 -21.42 -4.77
CA TYR A 206 17.80 -22.72 -5.26
C TYR A 206 19.09 -23.23 -4.58
N TYR A 207 20.08 -22.35 -4.38
CA TYR A 207 21.27 -22.68 -3.62
C TYR A 207 20.97 -23.15 -2.19
N MET A 208 20.09 -22.41 -1.49
CA MET A 208 19.69 -22.74 -0.11
C MET A 208 18.87 -24.03 0.01
N THR A 209 18.24 -24.46 -1.06
CA THR A 209 17.46 -25.70 -1.17
C THR A 209 18.23 -26.83 -1.87
N GLU A 210 19.56 -26.70 -2.00
CA GLU A 210 20.46 -27.66 -2.62
C GLU A 210 20.15 -28.00 -4.10
N ARG A 211 19.36 -27.13 -4.76
CA ARG A 211 19.02 -27.22 -6.18
C ARG A 211 20.09 -26.52 -7.02
N TYR A 212 21.27 -27.08 -6.99
CA TYR A 212 22.47 -26.43 -7.51
C TYR A 212 22.47 -26.24 -9.03
N GLU A 213 21.93 -27.18 -9.80
CA GLU A 213 21.84 -27.09 -11.25
C GLU A 213 20.96 -25.93 -11.70
N GLU A 214 19.80 -25.76 -11.05
CA GLU A 214 18.90 -24.63 -11.34
C GLU A 214 19.52 -23.30 -10.91
N SER A 215 20.27 -23.28 -9.82
CA SER A 215 21.04 -22.10 -9.40
C SER A 215 22.09 -21.70 -10.45
N LEU A 216 22.87 -22.68 -10.96
CA LEU A 216 23.86 -22.47 -12.02
C LEU A 216 23.22 -21.93 -13.30
N ALA A 217 22.11 -22.50 -13.73
CA ALA A 217 21.40 -22.05 -14.93
C ALA A 217 20.98 -20.57 -14.84
N LEU A 218 20.58 -20.12 -13.63
CA LEU A 218 20.25 -18.72 -13.39
C LEU A 218 21.48 -17.81 -13.43
N TYR A 219 22.62 -18.21 -12.85
CA TYR A 219 23.84 -17.42 -12.95
C TYR A 219 24.30 -17.30 -14.40
N ASP A 220 24.24 -18.36 -15.22
CA ASP A 220 24.53 -18.29 -16.64
C ASP A 220 23.62 -17.32 -17.37
N ARG A 221 22.33 -17.34 -17.05
CA ARG A 221 21.36 -16.40 -17.59
C ARG A 221 21.67 -14.96 -17.20
N ILE A 222 22.00 -14.69 -15.93
CA ILE A 222 22.41 -13.37 -15.43
C ILE A 222 23.63 -12.86 -16.20
N ILE A 223 24.68 -13.66 -16.30
CA ILE A 223 25.92 -13.33 -17.00
C ILE A 223 25.65 -12.95 -18.46
N SER A 224 24.73 -13.67 -19.12
CA SER A 224 24.36 -13.41 -20.51
C SER A 224 23.52 -12.14 -20.70
N LEU A 225 22.70 -11.77 -19.71
CA LEU A 225 21.73 -10.68 -19.81
C LEU A 225 22.25 -9.34 -19.30
N THR A 226 23.07 -9.37 -18.23
CA THR A 226 23.49 -8.12 -17.58
C THR A 226 24.59 -7.41 -18.36
N ARG A 227 24.44 -6.06 -18.46
CA ARG A 227 25.50 -5.16 -18.94
C ARG A 227 26.30 -4.54 -17.78
N ASP A 228 25.83 -4.72 -16.57
CA ASP A 228 26.49 -4.26 -15.35
C ASP A 228 27.66 -5.19 -15.01
N ALA A 229 28.88 -4.66 -15.05
CA ALA A 229 30.07 -5.42 -14.78
C ALA A 229 30.15 -5.95 -13.34
N VAL A 230 29.60 -5.19 -12.36
CA VAL A 230 29.59 -5.60 -10.95
C VAL A 230 28.68 -6.81 -10.78
N LYS A 231 27.45 -6.74 -11.30
CA LYS A 231 26.50 -7.86 -11.26
C LYS A 231 27.02 -9.09 -12.01
N ARG A 232 27.73 -8.88 -13.13
CA ARG A 232 28.35 -9.99 -13.87
C ARG A 232 29.39 -10.69 -13.02
N THR A 233 30.35 -9.94 -12.45
CA THR A 233 31.41 -10.52 -11.60
C THR A 233 30.83 -11.21 -10.37
N GLU A 234 29.75 -10.66 -9.78
CA GLU A 234 29.06 -11.30 -8.69
C GLU A 234 28.42 -12.63 -9.10
N ALA A 235 27.77 -12.69 -10.25
CA ALA A 235 27.18 -13.92 -10.78
C ALA A 235 28.25 -14.99 -11.08
N GLU A 236 29.38 -14.58 -11.69
CA GLU A 236 30.51 -15.46 -11.96
C GLU A 236 31.07 -16.06 -10.65
N ARG A 237 31.34 -15.23 -9.65
CA ARG A 237 31.83 -15.69 -8.34
C ARG A 237 30.84 -16.64 -7.64
N ASN A 238 29.55 -16.31 -7.65
CA ASN A 238 28.53 -17.17 -7.04
C ASN A 238 28.40 -18.49 -7.78
N LYS A 239 28.49 -18.47 -9.13
CA LYS A 239 28.54 -19.68 -9.97
C LYS A 239 29.71 -20.59 -9.60
N GLU A 240 30.91 -20.03 -9.45
CA GLU A 240 32.12 -20.81 -9.05
C GLU A 240 31.91 -21.44 -7.66
N THR A 241 31.29 -20.74 -6.72
CA THR A 241 30.98 -21.28 -5.41
C THR A 241 30.08 -22.51 -5.50
N VAL A 242 29.03 -22.44 -6.33
CA VAL A 242 28.10 -23.57 -6.53
C VAL A 242 28.75 -24.73 -7.23
N LEU A 243 29.59 -24.46 -8.23
CA LEU A 243 30.40 -25.52 -8.93
C LEU A 243 31.33 -26.25 -7.98
N GLY A 244 31.96 -25.52 -7.04
CA GLY A 244 32.81 -26.13 -6.01
C GLY A 244 32.05 -27.08 -5.06
N LEU A 245 30.74 -26.87 -4.84
CA LEU A 245 29.93 -27.79 -4.04
C LEU A 245 29.46 -29.03 -4.83
N LEU A 246 29.27 -28.89 -6.13
CA LEU A 246 28.84 -30.01 -6.99
C LEU A 246 29.96 -30.96 -7.36
N TYR A 247 31.20 -30.45 -7.58
CA TYR A 247 32.27 -31.19 -8.19
C TYR A 247 33.59 -31.20 -7.38
N GLY A 248 33.63 -30.53 -6.22
CA GLY A 248 34.77 -30.48 -5.30
C GLY A 248 34.61 -31.50 -4.20
#